data_ad03a952d9a3e6b65af4c9807bde4bef
#
_entry.id   ad03a952d9a3e6b65af4c9807bde4bef
#
_cell.length_a   1.000
_cell.length_b   1.000
_cell.length_c   1.000
_cell.angle_alpha   90.00
_cell.angle_beta   90.00
_cell.angle_gamma   90.00
#
_symmetry.space_group_name_H-M   'P 1'
#
loop_
_entity.id
_entity.type
_entity.pdbx_description
1 polymer ?
#
loop_
_entity_poly.entity_id
_entity_poly.type
_entity_poly.pdbx_seq_one_letter_code
_entity_poly.pdbx_strand_id
1 'polypeptide(L)'
;LAGAQTGTGKTAGFVLPILHRLAEHPATGRRAIRVLILTPTRELAAQVEESVRVYGKHVSPKSTVIFGGVGINPQIDALKRGVDIVVATPGRLLDHHGQRTIDLSKVEVLVLDEADRMLDMGFMPDIKRILAILPKKRQNLLFSATFSDEIRSLATGLLHDPLAIQVTPRNSTVEAVAQKVLPVDARRKSELLAHLIKENSWYQVLVFTRTKHGANRLAAQLEKNGISALPIHGNKSQNARTRALAAFKSG
;
A
#
# COMPACT_ATOMS: atom_id res chain seq x y z
N LEU A 1 -7.67 13.82 9.55
CA LEU A 1 -8.48 13.05 8.62
C LEU A 1 -8.30 13.62 7.21
N ALA A 2 -7.84 12.82 6.25
CA ALA A 2 -7.66 13.30 4.89
C ALA A 2 -8.43 12.42 3.88
N GLY A 3 -9.33 13.08 3.12
CA GLY A 3 -10.06 12.53 1.99
C GLY A 3 -9.35 12.86 0.69
N ALA A 4 -8.70 11.88 0.05
CA ALA A 4 -7.98 12.11 -1.18
C ALA A 4 -7.81 10.82 -1.98
N GLN A 5 -7.98 10.89 -3.30
CA GLN A 5 -7.76 9.77 -4.23
C GLN A 5 -6.27 9.42 -4.37
N THR A 6 -5.97 8.27 -4.96
CA THR A 6 -4.60 7.87 -5.32
C THR A 6 -4.01 8.88 -6.33
N GLY A 7 -2.72 9.19 -6.22
CA GLY A 7 -2.05 10.15 -7.10
C GLY A 7 -2.13 11.63 -6.67
N THR A 8 -2.84 11.96 -5.59
CA THR A 8 -2.98 13.34 -5.09
C THR A 8 -1.82 13.82 -4.19
N GLY A 9 -0.75 13.03 -4.06
CA GLY A 9 0.38 13.39 -3.21
C GLY A 9 0.21 13.05 -1.72
N LYS A 10 -0.79 12.24 -1.32
CA LYS A 10 -1.04 11.84 0.08
C LYS A 10 0.23 11.36 0.79
N THR A 11 1.00 10.48 0.17
CA THR A 11 2.21 9.90 0.76
C THR A 11 3.21 10.99 1.14
N ALA A 12 3.48 11.94 0.25
CA ALA A 12 4.33 13.09 0.56
C ALA A 12 3.71 13.96 1.68
N GLY A 13 2.38 14.14 1.66
CA GLY A 13 1.64 14.94 2.64
C GLY A 13 1.80 14.46 4.08
N PHE A 14 2.01 13.15 4.33
CA PHE A 14 2.31 12.68 5.68
C PHE A 14 3.79 12.32 5.90
N VAL A 15 4.52 11.85 4.90
CA VAL A 15 5.92 11.44 5.07
C VAL A 15 6.82 12.64 5.34
N LEU A 16 6.65 13.74 4.61
CA LEU A 16 7.51 14.92 4.77
C LEU A 16 7.40 15.54 6.17
N PRO A 17 6.21 15.83 6.73
CA PRO A 17 6.09 16.34 8.10
C PRO A 17 6.60 15.36 9.17
N ILE A 18 6.40 14.05 8.96
CA ILE A 18 6.92 13.02 9.87
C ILE A 18 8.46 13.03 9.88
N LEU A 19 9.09 13.04 8.70
CA LEU A 19 10.55 13.10 8.60
C LEU A 19 11.12 14.39 9.22
N HIS A 20 10.47 15.52 8.97
CA HIS A 20 10.84 16.80 9.58
C HIS A 20 10.80 16.72 11.12
N ARG A 21 9.67 16.28 11.69
CA ARG A 21 9.50 16.11 13.13
C ARG A 21 10.56 15.17 13.74
N LEU A 22 10.87 14.07 13.07
CA LEU A 22 11.88 13.11 13.54
C LEU A 22 13.30 13.71 13.46
N ALA A 23 13.56 14.56 12.46
CA ALA A 23 14.84 15.24 12.30
C ALA A 23 15.06 16.34 13.36
N GLU A 24 14.02 17.08 13.74
CA GLU A 24 14.06 18.06 14.84
C GLU A 24 14.28 17.41 16.21
N HIS A 25 13.79 16.17 16.37
CA HIS A 25 13.89 15.41 17.62
C HIS A 25 14.60 14.07 17.38
N PRO A 26 15.92 14.07 17.12
CA PRO A 26 16.65 12.84 16.82
C PRO A 26 16.65 11.88 18.02
N ALA A 27 16.71 10.59 17.73
CA ALA A 27 16.77 9.57 18.75
C ALA A 27 18.08 9.68 19.54
N THR A 28 18.00 9.74 20.86
CA THR A 28 19.13 9.65 21.76
C THR A 28 19.31 8.21 22.23
N GLY A 29 20.39 7.56 21.84
CA GLY A 29 20.65 6.16 22.15
C GLY A 29 20.08 5.16 21.15
N ARG A 30 19.61 3.98 21.63
CA ARG A 30 19.06 2.94 20.77
C ARG A 30 17.76 3.41 20.11
N ARG A 31 17.67 3.32 18.77
CA ARG A 31 16.45 3.68 18.04
C ARG A 31 15.26 2.84 18.47
N ALA A 32 14.16 3.51 18.75
CA ALA A 32 12.86 2.90 18.99
C ALA A 32 11.89 3.28 17.86
N ILE A 33 10.89 2.46 17.63
CA ILE A 33 9.86 2.73 16.63
C ILE A 33 8.96 3.86 17.14
N ARG A 34 9.05 5.01 16.49
CA ARG A 34 8.28 6.23 16.83
C ARG A 34 7.11 6.45 15.87
N VAL A 35 7.19 5.88 14.66
CA VAL A 35 6.16 6.02 13.64
C VAL A 35 5.76 4.65 13.11
N LEU A 36 4.46 4.40 13.09
CA LEU A 36 3.86 3.23 12.46
C LEU A 36 2.93 3.68 11.33
N ILE A 37 3.18 3.16 10.12
CA ILE A 37 2.33 3.39 8.94
C ILE A 37 1.72 2.05 8.54
N LEU A 38 0.39 1.94 8.59
CA LEU A 38 -0.34 0.76 8.15
C LEU A 38 -0.88 0.96 6.74
N THR A 39 -0.72 -0.08 5.92
CA THR A 39 -1.19 -0.11 4.53
C THR A 39 -1.89 -1.45 4.24
N PRO A 40 -2.90 -1.49 3.33
CA PRO A 40 -3.67 -2.70 3.06
C PRO A 40 -2.86 -3.78 2.33
N THR A 41 -1.90 -3.40 1.50
CA THR A 41 -1.20 -4.33 0.60
C THR A 41 0.31 -4.25 0.75
N ARG A 42 0.98 -5.35 0.40
CA ARG A 42 2.45 -5.47 0.41
C ARG A 42 3.09 -4.48 -0.57
N GLU A 43 2.46 -4.32 -1.72
CA GLU A 43 2.91 -3.44 -2.79
C GLU A 43 2.88 -1.98 -2.34
N LEU A 44 1.78 -1.57 -1.67
CA LEU A 44 1.68 -0.21 -1.13
C LEU A 44 2.65 -0.02 0.04
N ALA A 45 2.82 -1.02 0.91
CA ALA A 45 3.80 -0.95 1.99
C ALA A 45 5.22 -0.70 1.45
N ALA A 46 5.62 -1.44 0.42
CA ALA A 46 6.92 -1.26 -0.23
C ALA A 46 7.04 0.12 -0.90
N GLN A 47 5.98 0.61 -1.57
CA GLN A 47 5.96 1.92 -2.22
C GLN A 47 6.05 3.06 -1.19
N VAL A 48 5.33 2.97 -0.08
CA VAL A 48 5.38 3.97 1.00
C VAL A 48 6.76 3.98 1.65
N GLU A 49 7.35 2.81 1.93
CA GLU A 49 8.70 2.73 2.49
C GLU A 49 9.76 3.31 1.54
N GLU A 50 9.65 3.03 0.24
CA GLU A 50 10.52 3.63 -0.77
C GLU A 50 10.39 5.16 -0.77
N SER A 51 9.17 5.70 -0.66
CA SER A 51 8.94 7.14 -0.52
C SER A 51 9.57 7.71 0.73
N VAL A 52 9.44 7.01 1.87
CA VAL A 52 10.11 7.40 3.13
C VAL A 52 11.62 7.46 2.95
N ARG A 53 12.21 6.46 2.30
CA ARG A 53 13.66 6.38 2.04
C ARG A 53 14.14 7.48 1.07
N VAL A 54 13.37 7.74 0.00
CA VAL A 54 13.72 8.76 -0.99
C VAL A 54 13.64 10.16 -0.40
N TYR A 55 12.53 10.49 0.27
CA TYR A 55 12.35 11.81 0.91
C TYR A 55 13.27 11.98 2.12
N GLY A 56 13.57 10.89 2.83
CA GLY A 56 14.46 10.88 3.98
C GLY A 56 15.95 10.77 3.65
N LYS A 57 16.35 10.86 2.37
CA LYS A 57 17.74 10.63 1.92
C LYS A 57 18.79 11.47 2.67
N HIS A 58 18.43 12.68 3.06
CA HIS A 58 19.35 13.64 3.68
C HIS A 58 19.09 13.85 5.19
N VAL A 59 18.26 12.99 5.81
CA VAL A 59 17.96 13.05 7.24
C VAL A 59 18.30 11.73 7.92
N SER A 60 18.45 11.75 9.25
CA SER A 60 18.91 10.60 10.03
C SER A 60 17.90 9.49 10.30
N PRO A 61 16.55 9.69 10.27
CA PRO A 61 15.58 8.65 10.55
C PRO A 61 15.77 7.41 9.67
N LYS A 62 15.63 6.22 10.27
CA LYS A 62 15.72 4.93 9.59
C LYS A 62 14.33 4.31 9.48
N SER A 63 14.05 3.69 8.34
CA SER A 63 12.80 2.99 8.09
C SER A 63 13.00 1.52 7.76
N THR A 64 11.96 0.74 7.92
CA THR A 64 11.84 -0.63 7.40
C THR A 64 10.41 -0.94 7.03
N VAL A 65 10.26 -1.91 6.11
CA VAL A 65 8.94 -2.42 5.73
C VAL A 65 8.76 -3.84 6.22
N ILE A 66 7.56 -4.16 6.74
CA ILE A 66 7.18 -5.50 7.19
C ILE A 66 5.85 -5.94 6.57
N PHE A 67 5.88 -7.06 5.85
CA PHE A 67 4.68 -7.66 5.25
C PHE A 67 4.82 -9.17 5.10
N GLY A 68 3.68 -9.86 4.97
CA GLY A 68 3.63 -11.30 4.80
C GLY A 68 4.05 -11.80 3.42
N GLY A 69 4.15 -13.14 3.27
CA GLY A 69 4.49 -13.80 1.99
C GLY A 69 5.96 -13.76 1.61
N VAL A 70 6.82 -13.31 2.53
CA VAL A 70 8.28 -13.38 2.46
C VAL A 70 8.79 -13.86 3.82
N GLY A 71 10.06 -14.30 3.88
CA GLY A 71 10.69 -14.74 5.12
C GLY A 71 10.63 -13.66 6.21
N ILE A 72 10.38 -14.08 7.44
CA ILE A 72 10.27 -13.17 8.59
C ILE A 72 11.65 -12.74 9.12
N ASN A 73 12.67 -13.61 9.03
CA ASN A 73 13.99 -13.37 9.62
C ASN A 73 14.68 -12.08 9.14
N PRO A 74 14.72 -11.74 7.84
CA PRO A 74 15.28 -10.47 7.39
C PRO A 74 14.58 -9.24 8.00
N GLN A 75 13.28 -9.35 8.27
CA GLN A 75 12.51 -8.29 8.91
C GLN A 75 12.87 -8.18 10.41
N ILE A 76 13.03 -9.32 11.09
CA ILE A 76 13.51 -9.36 12.49
C ILE A 76 14.89 -8.71 12.59
N ASP A 77 15.81 -9.02 11.68
CA ASP A 77 17.17 -8.45 11.69
C ASP A 77 17.14 -6.94 11.43
N ALA A 78 16.25 -6.46 10.54
CA ALA A 78 16.05 -5.03 10.32
C ALA A 78 15.56 -4.33 11.60
N LEU A 79 14.57 -4.90 12.29
CA LEU A 79 14.03 -4.38 13.55
C LEU A 79 15.08 -4.40 14.68
N LYS A 80 15.91 -5.44 14.76
CA LYS A 80 16.99 -5.53 15.75
C LYS A 80 18.04 -4.43 15.59
N ARG A 81 18.34 -4.00 14.36
CA ARG A 81 19.26 -2.88 14.09
C ARG A 81 18.72 -1.53 14.58
N GLY A 82 17.44 -1.46 14.88
CA GLY A 82 16.75 -0.26 15.32
C GLY A 82 16.33 0.64 14.15
N VAL A 83 15.04 1.00 14.15
CA VAL A 83 14.40 1.87 13.17
C VAL A 83 13.48 2.86 13.85
N ASP A 84 13.26 4.01 13.24
CA ASP A 84 12.36 5.04 13.73
C ASP A 84 10.95 4.89 13.12
N ILE A 85 10.88 4.39 11.87
CA ILE A 85 9.65 4.28 11.08
C ILE A 85 9.46 2.83 10.64
N VAL A 86 8.28 2.28 10.89
CA VAL A 86 7.85 0.98 10.37
C VAL A 86 6.65 1.19 9.45
N VAL A 87 6.77 0.71 8.21
CA VAL A 87 5.63 0.59 7.28
C VAL A 87 5.20 -0.87 7.27
N ALA A 88 3.91 -1.16 7.49
CA ALA A 88 3.47 -2.52 7.72
C ALA A 88 2.11 -2.85 7.10
N THR A 89 1.93 -4.14 6.75
CA THR A 89 0.59 -4.73 6.61
C THR A 89 0.11 -5.31 7.95
N PRO A 90 -1.19 -5.19 8.29
CA PRO A 90 -1.70 -5.53 9.63
C PRO A 90 -1.31 -6.93 10.12
N GLY A 91 -1.55 -7.97 9.32
CA GLY A 91 -1.31 -9.36 9.72
C GLY A 91 0.16 -9.63 10.12
N ARG A 92 1.14 -9.20 9.29
CA ARG A 92 2.56 -9.41 9.60
C ARG A 92 3.04 -8.58 10.80
N LEU A 93 2.47 -7.41 11.01
CA LEU A 93 2.75 -6.63 12.23
C LEU A 93 2.33 -7.40 13.48
N LEU A 94 1.14 -8.00 13.47
CA LEU A 94 0.64 -8.82 14.56
C LEU A 94 1.46 -10.12 14.75
N ASP A 95 1.97 -10.73 13.67
CA ASP A 95 2.90 -11.87 13.76
C ASP A 95 4.18 -11.48 14.53
N HIS A 96 4.79 -10.33 14.16
CA HIS A 96 5.97 -9.82 14.88
C HIS A 96 5.66 -9.50 16.35
N HIS A 97 4.50 -8.91 16.63
CA HIS A 97 4.08 -8.62 17.99
C HIS A 97 3.89 -9.91 18.81
N GLY A 98 3.19 -10.90 18.26
CA GLY A 98 2.99 -12.20 18.89
C GLY A 98 4.30 -12.94 19.19
N GLN A 99 5.30 -12.82 18.30
CA GLN A 99 6.65 -13.39 18.48
C GLN A 99 7.58 -12.50 19.32
N ARG A 100 7.11 -11.36 19.84
CA ARG A 100 7.91 -10.38 20.61
C ARG A 100 9.18 -9.90 19.88
N THR A 101 9.12 -9.83 18.55
CA THR A 101 10.23 -9.36 17.71
C THR A 101 10.13 -7.88 17.32
N ILE A 102 9.07 -7.21 17.77
CA ILE A 102 8.81 -5.78 17.60
C ILE A 102 8.35 -5.15 18.91
N ASP A 103 8.83 -3.95 19.20
CA ASP A 103 8.35 -3.13 20.32
C ASP A 103 7.70 -1.87 19.77
N LEU A 104 6.40 -1.71 20.04
CA LEU A 104 5.58 -0.57 19.61
C LEU A 104 5.28 0.42 20.75
N SER A 105 5.88 0.23 21.93
CA SER A 105 5.58 1.03 23.14
C SER A 105 5.98 2.50 23.02
N LYS A 106 6.79 2.86 22.02
CA LYS A 106 7.29 4.23 21.79
C LYS A 106 6.67 4.90 20.54
N VAL A 107 5.61 4.32 19.98
CA VAL A 107 4.94 4.91 18.81
C VAL A 107 4.25 6.21 19.20
N GLU A 108 4.69 7.30 18.56
CA GLU A 108 4.19 8.67 18.73
C GLU A 108 3.21 9.06 17.62
N VAL A 109 3.37 8.47 16.42
CA VAL A 109 2.53 8.74 15.24
C VAL A 109 2.06 7.43 14.63
N LEU A 110 0.75 7.32 14.42
CA LEU A 110 0.11 6.25 13.65
C LEU A 110 -0.50 6.84 12.39
N VAL A 111 -0.19 6.23 11.25
CA VAL A 111 -0.83 6.53 9.96
C VAL A 111 -1.60 5.30 9.50
N LEU A 112 -2.87 5.49 9.16
CA LEU A 112 -3.67 4.52 8.40
C LEU A 112 -3.80 5.04 6.96
N ASP A 113 -3.12 4.42 6.01
CA ASP A 113 -3.20 4.79 4.60
C ASP A 113 -4.08 3.81 3.82
N GLU A 114 -4.97 4.31 2.97
CA GLU A 114 -6.03 3.56 2.30
C GLU A 114 -6.91 2.77 3.30
N ALA A 115 -7.46 3.48 4.31
CA ALA A 115 -8.26 2.86 5.37
C ALA A 115 -9.50 2.15 4.84
N ASP A 116 -10.16 2.71 3.81
CA ASP A 116 -11.28 2.07 3.10
C ASP A 116 -10.86 0.72 2.49
N ARG A 117 -9.70 0.66 1.87
CA ARG A 117 -9.17 -0.58 1.29
C ARG A 117 -8.83 -1.61 2.37
N MET A 118 -8.30 -1.20 3.52
CA MET A 118 -8.07 -2.10 4.65
C MET A 118 -9.38 -2.69 5.17
N LEU A 119 -10.44 -1.90 5.20
CA LEU A 119 -11.77 -2.34 5.60
C LEU A 119 -12.35 -3.36 4.59
N ASP A 120 -12.31 -3.05 3.29
CA ASP A 120 -12.76 -3.95 2.21
C ASP A 120 -12.04 -5.31 2.23
N MET A 121 -10.77 -5.33 2.66
CA MET A 121 -9.97 -6.55 2.80
C MET A 121 -10.20 -7.28 4.12
N GLY A 122 -11.08 -6.79 5.00
CA GLY A 122 -11.44 -7.43 6.26
C GLY A 122 -10.43 -7.24 7.38
N PHE A 123 -9.53 -6.25 7.32
CA PHE A 123 -8.51 -5.98 8.34
C PHE A 123 -9.04 -5.23 9.57
N MET A 124 -10.32 -4.92 9.67
CA MET A 124 -10.86 -4.19 10.81
C MET A 124 -10.56 -4.86 12.18
N PRO A 125 -10.68 -6.20 12.33
CA PRO A 125 -10.31 -6.86 13.59
C PRO A 125 -8.81 -6.70 13.90
N ASP A 126 -7.95 -6.79 12.90
CA ASP A 126 -6.50 -6.65 13.07
C ASP A 126 -6.12 -5.22 13.44
N ILE A 127 -6.75 -4.22 12.81
CA ILE A 127 -6.56 -2.80 13.16
C ILE A 127 -6.94 -2.57 14.62
N LYS A 128 -8.09 -3.07 15.10
CA LYS A 128 -8.51 -2.95 16.52
C LYS A 128 -7.49 -3.58 17.45
N ARG A 129 -6.94 -4.76 17.13
CA ARG A 129 -5.89 -5.42 17.92
C ARG A 129 -4.60 -4.57 17.95
N ILE A 130 -4.20 -4.01 16.82
CA ILE A 130 -3.03 -3.11 16.74
C ILE A 130 -3.26 -1.87 17.59
N LEU A 131 -4.41 -1.23 17.49
CA LEU A 131 -4.74 -0.03 18.29
C LEU A 131 -4.68 -0.30 19.80
N ALA A 132 -5.05 -1.50 20.23
CA ALA A 132 -5.02 -1.90 21.64
C ALA A 132 -3.61 -2.05 22.22
N ILE A 133 -2.59 -2.31 21.39
CA ILE A 133 -1.19 -2.49 21.84
C ILE A 133 -0.35 -1.21 21.69
N LEU A 134 -0.89 -0.18 21.05
CA LEU A 134 -0.19 1.09 20.88
C LEU A 134 -0.39 2.02 22.08
N PRO A 135 0.57 2.94 22.36
CA PRO A 135 0.42 3.96 23.39
C PRO A 135 -0.85 4.80 23.18
N LYS A 136 -1.56 5.13 24.27
CA LYS A 136 -2.75 6.00 24.19
C LYS A 136 -2.42 7.41 23.70
N LYS A 137 -1.31 7.98 24.17
CA LYS A 137 -0.84 9.31 23.78
C LYS A 137 -0.03 9.21 22.50
N ARG A 138 -0.68 9.47 21.36
CA ARG A 138 -0.07 9.49 20.03
C ARG A 138 -0.88 10.37 19.08
N GLN A 139 -0.25 10.83 18.00
CA GLN A 139 -0.95 11.45 16.88
C GLN A 139 -1.48 10.36 15.94
N ASN A 140 -2.75 10.47 15.55
CA ASN A 140 -3.34 9.56 14.57
C ASN A 140 -3.66 10.32 13.28
N LEU A 141 -3.23 9.76 12.14
CA LEU A 141 -3.50 10.26 10.80
C LEU A 141 -4.29 9.18 10.05
N LEU A 142 -5.43 9.54 9.47
CA LEU A 142 -6.26 8.63 8.70
C LEU A 142 -6.45 9.18 7.29
N PHE A 143 -6.03 8.38 6.30
CA PHE A 143 -6.17 8.66 4.88
C PHE A 143 -7.10 7.64 4.24
N SER A 144 -8.08 8.12 3.47
CA SER A 144 -9.06 7.29 2.78
C SER A 144 -9.53 7.98 1.51
N ALA A 145 -9.83 7.20 0.47
CA ALA A 145 -10.46 7.74 -0.74
C ALA A 145 -11.98 7.85 -0.56
N THR A 146 -12.58 7.01 0.28
CA THR A 146 -14.02 6.97 0.54
C THR A 146 -14.32 7.08 2.04
N PHE A 147 -15.51 7.55 2.38
CA PHE A 147 -15.98 7.72 3.75
C PHE A 147 -17.31 7.00 3.95
N SER A 148 -17.28 5.65 3.96
CA SER A 148 -18.40 4.84 4.39
C SER A 148 -18.70 5.05 5.89
N ASP A 149 -19.86 4.56 6.36
CA ASP A 149 -20.23 4.68 7.78
C ASP A 149 -19.24 3.93 8.68
N GLU A 150 -18.67 2.82 8.20
CA GLU A 150 -17.64 2.07 8.91
C GLU A 150 -16.32 2.87 9.02
N ILE A 151 -15.90 3.58 7.98
CA ILE A 151 -14.73 4.47 8.02
C ILE A 151 -14.98 5.65 8.93
N ARG A 152 -16.19 6.21 8.92
CA ARG A 152 -16.59 7.28 9.86
C ARG A 152 -16.55 6.79 11.31
N SER A 153 -17.06 5.58 11.58
CA SER A 153 -17.01 4.95 12.90
C SER A 153 -15.58 4.70 13.36
N LEU A 154 -14.70 4.21 12.47
CA LEU A 154 -13.27 4.05 12.76
C LEU A 154 -12.62 5.41 13.07
N ALA A 155 -12.90 6.44 12.28
CA ALA A 155 -12.36 7.77 12.47
C ALA A 155 -12.80 8.37 13.81
N THR A 156 -14.09 8.26 14.17
CA THR A 156 -14.62 8.75 15.46
C THR A 156 -13.98 8.04 16.65
N GLY A 157 -13.73 6.74 16.55
CA GLY A 157 -13.08 5.97 17.63
C GLY A 157 -11.57 6.18 17.72
N LEU A 158 -10.92 6.64 16.64
CA LEU A 158 -9.47 6.76 16.56
C LEU A 158 -8.98 8.21 16.73
N LEU A 159 -9.71 9.18 16.21
CA LEU A 159 -9.30 10.57 16.11
C LEU A 159 -9.98 11.42 17.20
N HIS A 160 -9.24 12.35 17.79
CA HIS A 160 -9.76 13.32 18.75
C HIS A 160 -9.75 14.70 18.09
N ASP A 161 -10.93 15.29 17.93
CA ASP A 161 -11.13 16.60 17.28
C ASP A 161 -10.33 16.77 15.97
N PRO A 162 -10.57 15.88 14.97
CA PRO A 162 -9.71 15.85 13.80
C PRO A 162 -9.99 17.01 12.85
N LEU A 163 -8.93 17.66 12.39
CA LEU A 163 -9.03 18.50 11.20
C LEU A 163 -9.36 17.58 9.99
N ALA A 164 -10.46 17.84 9.31
CA ALA A 164 -10.85 17.12 8.11
C ALA A 164 -10.43 17.91 6.85
N ILE A 165 -9.58 17.30 6.04
CA ILE A 165 -9.11 17.86 4.76
C ILE A 165 -9.65 16.98 3.63
N GLN A 166 -10.39 17.57 2.70
CA GLN A 166 -10.89 16.86 1.52
C GLN A 166 -10.36 17.55 0.26
N VAL A 167 -9.54 16.82 -0.50
CA VAL A 167 -8.86 17.37 -1.68
C VAL A 167 -9.70 17.19 -2.95
N THR A 168 -10.58 16.19 -2.99
CA THR A 168 -11.40 15.87 -4.17
C THR A 168 -12.87 15.81 -3.80
N PRO A 169 -13.79 16.34 -4.61
CA PRO A 169 -15.23 16.18 -4.41
C PRO A 169 -15.61 14.69 -4.35
N ARG A 170 -16.59 14.35 -3.50
CA ARG A 170 -17.14 12.99 -3.43
C ARG A 170 -17.67 12.59 -4.80
N ASN A 171 -17.23 11.42 -5.30
CA ASN A 171 -17.76 10.78 -6.52
C ASN A 171 -17.48 11.51 -7.86
N SER A 172 -16.35 12.20 -8.02
CA SER A 172 -15.94 12.60 -9.36
C SER A 172 -15.43 11.38 -10.15
N THR A 173 -16.13 11.00 -11.21
CA THR A 173 -15.58 10.13 -12.27
C THR A 173 -14.33 10.81 -12.81
N VAL A 174 -13.27 10.03 -13.07
CA VAL A 174 -12.08 10.57 -13.71
C VAL A 174 -12.48 10.91 -15.15
N GLU A 175 -12.87 12.15 -15.42
CA GLU A 175 -13.28 12.64 -16.76
C GLU A 175 -12.20 12.43 -17.82
N ALA A 176 -10.95 12.21 -17.41
CA ALA A 176 -9.81 11.98 -18.30
C ALA A 176 -9.72 10.55 -18.88
N VAL A 177 -10.59 9.60 -18.47
CA VAL A 177 -10.55 8.21 -18.95
C VAL A 177 -11.54 8.05 -20.10
N ALA A 178 -11.04 7.94 -21.34
CA ALA A 178 -11.86 7.56 -22.48
C ALA A 178 -12.31 6.09 -22.34
N GLN A 179 -13.63 5.88 -22.32
CA GLN A 179 -14.22 4.55 -22.14
C GLN A 179 -14.74 4.03 -23.48
N LYS A 180 -14.42 2.75 -23.80
CA LYS A 180 -14.91 2.10 -25.02
C LYS A 180 -15.42 0.70 -24.68
N VAL A 181 -16.63 0.39 -25.11
CA VAL A 181 -17.22 -0.95 -25.00
C VAL A 181 -17.12 -1.64 -26.36
N LEU A 182 -16.52 -2.83 -26.39
CA LEU A 182 -16.33 -3.62 -27.59
C LEU A 182 -17.11 -4.94 -27.47
N PRO A 183 -18.22 -5.12 -28.18
CA PRO A 183 -18.94 -6.38 -28.21
C PRO A 183 -18.09 -7.42 -28.96
N VAL A 184 -17.86 -8.58 -28.31
CA VAL A 184 -17.06 -9.65 -28.87
C VAL A 184 -17.46 -10.99 -28.22
N ASP A 185 -17.39 -12.08 -29.00
CA ASP A 185 -17.60 -13.42 -28.47
C ASP A 185 -16.58 -13.77 -27.38
N ALA A 186 -17.03 -14.44 -26.33
CA ALA A 186 -16.20 -14.81 -25.19
C ALA A 186 -14.92 -15.58 -25.61
N ARG A 187 -14.99 -16.40 -26.65
CA ARG A 187 -13.85 -17.18 -27.18
C ARG A 187 -12.82 -16.31 -27.90
N ARG A 188 -13.24 -15.18 -28.45
CA ARG A 188 -12.40 -14.28 -29.25
C ARG A 188 -11.83 -13.08 -28.47
N LYS A 189 -12.13 -12.96 -27.17
CA LYS A 189 -11.66 -11.83 -26.33
C LYS A 189 -10.15 -11.69 -26.32
N SER A 190 -9.39 -12.79 -26.26
CA SER A 190 -7.92 -12.75 -26.25
C SER A 190 -7.34 -12.36 -27.62
N GLU A 191 -8.00 -12.75 -28.72
CA GLU A 191 -7.62 -12.37 -30.08
C GLU A 191 -7.83 -10.87 -30.28
N LEU A 192 -9.00 -10.35 -29.88
CA LEU A 192 -9.30 -8.94 -29.96
C LEU A 192 -8.32 -8.10 -29.13
N LEU A 193 -7.99 -8.54 -27.91
CA LEU A 193 -7.01 -7.84 -27.08
C LEU A 193 -5.64 -7.79 -27.74
N ALA A 194 -5.15 -8.93 -28.27
CA ALA A 194 -3.86 -8.98 -28.95
C ALA A 194 -3.85 -8.07 -30.21
N HIS A 195 -4.94 -8.06 -30.96
CA HIS A 195 -5.11 -7.17 -32.12
C HIS A 195 -5.05 -5.70 -31.70
N LEU A 196 -5.83 -5.28 -30.68
CA LEU A 196 -5.85 -3.90 -30.21
C LEU A 196 -4.49 -3.42 -29.70
N ILE A 197 -3.76 -4.29 -28.95
CA ILE A 197 -2.41 -3.95 -28.48
C ILE A 197 -1.47 -3.67 -29.65
N LYS A 198 -1.48 -4.53 -30.67
CA LYS A 198 -0.61 -4.40 -31.84
C LYS A 198 -1.00 -3.23 -32.73
N GLU A 199 -2.28 -3.09 -33.05
CA GLU A 199 -2.80 -2.04 -33.93
C GLU A 199 -2.53 -0.63 -33.38
N ASN A 200 -2.70 -0.47 -32.03
CA ASN A 200 -2.48 0.82 -31.37
C ASN A 200 -1.04 0.99 -30.84
N SER A 201 -0.16 0.02 -31.04
CA SER A 201 1.22 0.02 -30.53
C SER A 201 1.28 0.30 -29.02
N TRP A 202 0.35 -0.27 -28.24
CA TRP A 202 0.33 -0.08 -26.80
C TRP A 202 1.44 -0.89 -26.12
N TYR A 203 2.26 -0.24 -25.33
CA TYR A 203 3.39 -0.85 -24.61
C TYR A 203 3.16 -1.02 -23.11
N GLN A 204 2.25 -0.24 -22.51
CA GLN A 204 1.84 -0.38 -21.12
C GLN A 204 0.34 -0.68 -21.03
N VAL A 205 -0.01 -1.94 -20.87
CA VAL A 205 -1.41 -2.40 -20.83
C VAL A 205 -1.69 -3.17 -19.55
N LEU A 206 -2.66 -2.72 -18.77
CA LEU A 206 -3.15 -3.42 -17.58
C LEU A 206 -4.46 -4.11 -17.89
N VAL A 207 -4.49 -5.44 -17.77
CA VAL A 207 -5.66 -6.26 -18.08
C VAL A 207 -6.22 -6.92 -16.83
N PHE A 208 -7.49 -6.68 -16.53
CA PHE A 208 -8.19 -7.33 -15.43
C PHE A 208 -8.90 -8.60 -15.91
N THR A 209 -8.71 -9.71 -15.19
CA THR A 209 -9.38 -10.98 -15.45
C THR A 209 -10.17 -11.42 -14.22
N ARG A 210 -11.26 -12.16 -14.44
CA ARG A 210 -12.14 -12.63 -13.35
C ARG A 210 -11.47 -13.68 -12.44
N THR A 211 -10.51 -14.44 -12.97
CA THR A 211 -9.90 -15.57 -12.26
C THR A 211 -8.38 -15.60 -12.40
N LYS A 212 -7.69 -16.15 -11.39
CA LYS A 212 -6.24 -16.40 -11.41
C LYS A 212 -5.80 -17.28 -12.58
N HIS A 213 -6.58 -18.33 -12.89
CA HIS A 213 -6.35 -19.20 -14.03
C HIS A 213 -6.55 -18.48 -15.37
N GLY A 214 -7.54 -17.57 -15.43
CA GLY A 214 -7.76 -16.69 -16.58
C GLY A 214 -6.56 -15.80 -16.84
N ALA A 215 -5.98 -15.21 -15.78
CA ALA A 215 -4.78 -14.39 -15.89
C ALA A 215 -3.58 -15.16 -16.45
N ASN A 216 -3.30 -16.36 -15.90
CA ASN A 216 -2.22 -17.22 -16.41
C ASN A 216 -2.42 -17.62 -17.87
N ARG A 217 -3.64 -18.07 -18.23
CA ARG A 217 -3.97 -18.49 -19.60
C ARG A 217 -3.85 -17.34 -20.59
N LEU A 218 -4.36 -16.16 -20.22
CA LEU A 218 -4.29 -14.97 -21.07
C LEU A 218 -2.83 -14.54 -21.30
N ALA A 219 -2.01 -14.49 -20.25
CA ALA A 219 -0.58 -14.17 -20.40
C ALA A 219 0.11 -15.13 -21.36
N ALA A 220 -0.10 -16.46 -21.22
CA ALA A 220 0.47 -17.46 -22.14
C ALA A 220 -0.05 -17.31 -23.59
N GLN A 221 -1.30 -16.90 -23.80
CA GLN A 221 -1.83 -16.62 -25.13
C GLN A 221 -1.22 -15.37 -25.76
N LEU A 222 -1.03 -14.30 -24.96
CA LEU A 222 -0.38 -13.07 -25.44
C LEU A 222 1.08 -13.33 -25.81
N GLU A 223 1.81 -14.10 -25.01
CA GLU A 223 3.20 -14.50 -25.32
C GLU A 223 3.29 -15.27 -26.65
N LYS A 224 2.37 -16.21 -26.92
CA LYS A 224 2.29 -16.90 -28.23
C LYS A 224 2.05 -15.96 -29.41
N ASN A 225 1.42 -14.82 -29.15
CA ASN A 225 1.21 -13.76 -30.15
C ASN A 225 2.35 -12.73 -30.20
N GLY A 226 3.48 -12.99 -29.52
CA GLY A 226 4.63 -12.09 -29.47
C GLY A 226 4.43 -10.83 -28.61
N ILE A 227 3.48 -10.89 -27.66
CA ILE A 227 3.22 -9.79 -26.70
C ILE A 227 3.71 -10.26 -25.33
N SER A 228 4.73 -9.60 -24.78
CA SER A 228 5.23 -9.91 -23.43
C SER A 228 4.15 -9.60 -22.39
N ALA A 229 3.80 -10.58 -21.56
CA ALA A 229 2.75 -10.46 -20.56
C ALA A 229 3.06 -11.23 -19.28
N LEU A 230 2.92 -10.59 -18.12
CA LEU A 230 3.16 -11.19 -16.82
C LEU A 230 1.89 -11.16 -15.95
N PRO A 231 1.44 -12.32 -15.41
CA PRO A 231 0.26 -12.35 -14.56
C PRO A 231 0.59 -11.98 -13.12
N ILE A 232 -0.27 -11.14 -12.50
CA ILE A 232 -0.19 -10.77 -11.08
C ILE A 232 -1.46 -11.26 -10.37
N HIS A 233 -1.31 -12.15 -9.39
CA HIS A 233 -2.42 -12.63 -8.55
C HIS A 233 -1.91 -13.33 -7.28
N GLY A 234 -2.82 -13.63 -6.34
CA GLY A 234 -2.47 -14.16 -5.00
C GLY A 234 -1.73 -15.51 -4.98
N ASN A 235 -1.77 -16.31 -6.06
CA ASN A 235 -1.01 -17.58 -6.14
C ASN A 235 0.40 -17.42 -6.73
N LYS A 236 0.81 -16.20 -7.11
CA LYS A 236 2.20 -15.90 -7.48
C LYS A 236 3.01 -15.56 -6.24
N SER A 237 4.29 -15.99 -6.22
CA SER A 237 5.21 -15.56 -5.15
C SER A 237 5.36 -14.05 -5.11
N GLN A 238 5.72 -13.49 -3.95
CA GLN A 238 5.92 -12.05 -3.82
C GLN A 238 7.00 -11.54 -4.79
N ASN A 239 8.09 -12.28 -4.97
CA ASN A 239 9.15 -11.94 -5.92
C ASN A 239 8.64 -11.86 -7.37
N ALA A 240 7.79 -12.81 -7.78
CA ALA A 240 7.19 -12.78 -9.11
C ALA A 240 6.27 -11.56 -9.30
N ARG A 241 5.48 -11.20 -8.29
CA ARG A 241 4.60 -10.04 -8.31
C ARG A 241 5.40 -8.74 -8.36
N THR A 242 6.43 -8.61 -7.52
CA THR A 242 7.32 -7.44 -7.50
C THR A 242 8.00 -7.25 -8.85
N ARG A 243 8.52 -8.34 -9.45
CA ARG A 243 9.16 -8.31 -10.77
C ARG A 243 8.17 -7.89 -11.87
N ALA A 244 6.96 -8.46 -11.87
CA ALA A 244 5.93 -8.11 -12.86
C ALA A 244 5.51 -6.63 -12.75
N LEU A 245 5.36 -6.12 -11.54
CA LEU A 245 5.05 -4.70 -11.32
C LEU A 245 6.20 -3.78 -11.73
N ALA A 246 7.44 -4.15 -11.44
CA ALA A 246 8.62 -3.38 -11.86
C ALA A 246 8.73 -3.34 -13.39
N ALA A 247 8.56 -4.49 -14.06
CA ALA A 247 8.57 -4.56 -15.52
C ALA A 247 7.46 -3.69 -16.15
N PHE A 248 6.24 -3.70 -15.58
CA PHE A 248 5.16 -2.84 -16.06
C PHE A 248 5.46 -1.36 -15.89
N LYS A 249 6.12 -0.95 -14.80
CA LYS A 249 6.48 0.46 -14.55
C LYS A 249 7.61 0.96 -15.46
N SER A 250 8.49 0.08 -15.89
CA SER A 250 9.62 0.45 -16.76
C SER A 250 9.28 0.50 -18.26
N GLY A 251 8.11 0.04 -18.66
CA GLY A 251 7.65 -0.04 -20.04
C GLY A 251 7.92 -1.42 -20.60
#